data_914f01fe883332602520f16e5570c7f9
#
_entry.id   914f01fe883332602520f16e5570c7f9
#
_cell.length_a   1.000
_cell.length_b   1.000
_cell.length_c   1.000
_cell.angle_alpha   90.00
_cell.angle_beta   90.00
_cell.angle_gamma   90.00
#
_symmetry.space_group_name_H-M   'P 1'
#
loop_
_entity.id
_entity.type
_entity.pdbx_description
1 polymer ?
#
loop_
_entity_poly.entity_id
_entity_poly.type
_entity_poly.pdbx_seq_one_letter_code
_entity_poly.pdbx_strand_id
1 'polypeptide(L)'
;MEVKVFRFDATKLILSKLDNQPIVANLGPTSDELWHAEHRDRNFYTYGNMGLCSSIALGMSLSSDEKIISLDGDGSLLMNLGTLATINRENPKNLIVLVYDNEMWGQTGRQATHTSTGTELVEVAQGCGIEKTELVDDLESLSEVFDK
;
A
#
# COMPACT_ATOMS: atom_id res chain seq x y z
N MET A 1 -10.96 4.15 -18.21
CA MET A 1 -9.55 4.24 -17.85
C MET A 1 -8.80 3.06 -18.45
N GLU A 2 -7.65 3.29 -19.05
CA GLU A 2 -6.74 2.22 -19.48
C GLU A 2 -6.00 1.69 -18.25
N VAL A 3 -6.05 0.36 -18.04
CA VAL A 3 -5.30 -0.25 -16.94
C VAL A 3 -3.82 -0.24 -17.31
N LYS A 4 -3.00 0.49 -16.56
CA LYS A 4 -1.55 0.59 -16.80
C LYS A 4 -0.78 -0.57 -16.18
N VAL A 5 -1.16 -0.96 -14.96
CA VAL A 5 -0.55 -2.09 -14.23
C VAL A 5 -1.64 -2.96 -13.61
N PHE A 6 -1.55 -4.26 -13.81
CA PHE A 6 -2.39 -5.19 -13.06
C PHE A 6 -1.82 -5.39 -11.65
N ARG A 7 -2.67 -5.20 -10.63
CA ARG A 7 -2.26 -5.34 -9.21
C ARG A 7 -1.59 -6.68 -8.93
N PHE A 8 -2.07 -7.78 -9.51
CA PHE A 8 -1.49 -9.10 -9.33
C PHE A 8 -0.04 -9.18 -9.86
N ASP A 9 0.25 -8.55 -10.99
CA ASP A 9 1.61 -8.52 -11.54
C ASP A 9 2.53 -7.61 -10.71
N ALA A 10 2.02 -6.48 -10.23
CA ALA A 10 2.73 -5.64 -9.26
C ALA A 10 3.03 -6.41 -7.96
N THR A 11 2.06 -7.15 -7.42
CA THR A 11 2.25 -7.97 -6.21
C THR A 11 3.35 -9.03 -6.40
N LYS A 12 3.37 -9.72 -7.55
CA LYS A 12 4.43 -10.69 -7.88
C LYS A 12 5.80 -10.02 -7.99
N LEU A 13 5.86 -8.85 -8.62
CA LEU A 13 7.11 -8.09 -8.72
C LEU A 13 7.63 -7.69 -7.34
N ILE A 14 6.76 -7.14 -6.48
CA ILE A 14 7.11 -6.77 -5.11
C ILE A 14 7.67 -7.98 -4.36
N LEU A 15 6.99 -9.12 -4.42
CA LEU A 15 7.47 -10.36 -3.79
C LEU A 15 8.85 -10.78 -4.30
N SER A 16 9.13 -10.63 -5.59
CA SER A 16 10.44 -10.96 -6.17
C SER A 16 11.58 -10.03 -5.72
N LYS A 17 11.26 -8.85 -5.18
CA LYS A 17 12.22 -7.88 -4.62
C LYS A 17 12.43 -8.03 -3.11
N LEU A 18 11.67 -8.89 -2.47
CA LEU A 18 11.73 -9.13 -1.04
C LEU A 18 12.41 -10.48 -0.76
N ASP A 19 13.28 -10.51 0.27
CA ASP A 19 13.80 -11.78 0.79
C ASP A 19 12.75 -12.46 1.67
N ASN A 20 12.40 -11.84 2.79
CA ASN A 20 11.35 -12.33 3.70
C ASN A 20 10.79 -11.23 4.59
N GLN A 21 10.76 -9.97 4.11
CA GLN A 21 10.21 -8.86 4.89
C GLN A 21 8.72 -9.06 5.17
N PRO A 22 8.23 -8.65 6.35
CA PRO A 22 6.81 -8.70 6.67
C PRO A 22 5.99 -7.82 5.74
N ILE A 23 4.84 -8.35 5.33
CA ILE A 23 3.86 -7.61 4.53
C ILE A 23 2.55 -7.50 5.32
N VAL A 24 2.01 -6.30 5.43
CA VAL A 24 0.64 -6.05 5.87
C VAL A 24 -0.20 -5.78 4.62
N ALA A 25 -1.17 -6.63 4.35
CA ALA A 25 -2.03 -6.49 3.18
C ALA A 25 -3.43 -6.03 3.58
N ASN A 26 -3.95 -5.06 2.84
CA ASN A 26 -5.33 -4.63 2.96
C ASN A 26 -6.29 -5.78 2.63
N LEU A 27 -7.46 -5.75 3.21
CA LEU A 27 -8.52 -6.75 3.01
C LEU A 27 -8.97 -6.86 1.54
N GLY A 28 -9.65 -7.95 1.22
CA GLY A 28 -10.24 -8.20 -0.09
C GLY A 28 -9.20 -8.57 -1.14
N PRO A 29 -9.36 -8.12 -2.39
CA PRO A 29 -8.53 -8.59 -3.49
C PRO A 29 -7.02 -8.41 -3.28
N THR A 30 -6.57 -7.42 -2.49
CA THR A 30 -5.15 -7.26 -2.16
C THR A 30 -4.62 -8.45 -1.35
N SER A 31 -5.36 -8.84 -0.32
CA SER A 31 -5.03 -10.03 0.49
C SER A 31 -5.15 -11.33 -0.31
N ASP A 32 -6.22 -11.46 -1.10
CA ASP A 32 -6.47 -12.66 -1.91
C ASP A 32 -5.37 -12.88 -2.94
N GLU A 33 -4.96 -11.82 -3.62
CA GLU A 33 -3.89 -11.88 -4.63
C GLU A 33 -2.52 -12.12 -4.01
N LEU A 34 -2.23 -11.51 -2.86
CA LEU A 34 -0.99 -11.80 -2.12
C LEU A 34 -0.94 -13.25 -1.66
N TRP A 35 -2.06 -13.78 -1.15
CA TRP A 35 -2.15 -15.19 -0.76
C TRP A 35 -1.91 -16.11 -1.96
N HIS A 36 -2.53 -15.79 -3.09
CA HIS A 36 -2.41 -16.60 -4.30
C HIS A 36 -1.02 -16.52 -4.94
N ALA A 37 -0.37 -15.36 -4.88
CA ALA A 37 0.98 -15.19 -5.41
C ALA A 37 2.01 -15.95 -4.54
N GLU A 38 2.00 -15.73 -3.24
CA GLU A 38 2.86 -16.43 -2.29
C GLU A 38 2.36 -16.26 -0.86
N HIS A 39 1.80 -17.32 -0.26
CA HIS A 39 1.50 -17.33 1.15
C HIS A 39 2.76 -17.56 1.99
N ARG A 40 3.01 -16.66 2.97
CA ARG A 40 4.15 -16.74 3.90
C ARG A 40 3.66 -16.46 5.32
N ASP A 41 4.30 -17.05 6.32
CA ASP A 41 4.01 -16.80 7.75
C ASP A 41 4.24 -15.34 8.16
N ARG A 42 4.93 -14.58 7.33
CA ARG A 42 5.22 -13.15 7.54
C ARG A 42 4.27 -12.22 6.80
N ASN A 43 3.25 -12.75 6.16
CA ASN A 43 2.17 -11.97 5.57
C ASN A 43 1.05 -11.80 6.59
N PHE A 44 0.72 -10.57 6.94
CA PHE A 44 -0.42 -10.23 7.77
C PHE A 44 -1.59 -9.79 6.87
N TYR A 45 -2.60 -10.62 6.78
CA TYR A 45 -3.81 -10.35 6.00
C TYR A 45 -4.84 -9.67 6.88
N THR A 46 -5.20 -8.42 6.58
CA THR A 46 -6.26 -7.75 7.33
C THR A 46 -7.62 -8.29 6.94
N TYR A 47 -8.53 -8.41 7.92
CA TYR A 47 -9.90 -8.84 7.69
C TYR A 47 -10.85 -7.95 8.49
N GLY A 48 -11.74 -7.22 7.78
CA GLY A 48 -12.65 -6.28 8.42
C GLY A 48 -12.02 -5.00 8.95
N ASN A 49 -10.74 -4.76 8.72
CA ASN A 49 -9.94 -3.64 9.22
C ASN A 49 -9.64 -2.60 8.12
N MET A 50 -10.61 -2.29 7.27
CA MET A 50 -10.44 -1.29 6.22
C MET A 50 -10.02 0.05 6.83
N GLY A 51 -9.02 0.70 6.22
CA GLY A 51 -8.44 1.95 6.72
C GLY A 51 -7.30 1.77 7.74
N LEU A 52 -6.99 0.54 8.16
CA LEU A 52 -5.97 0.30 9.20
C LEU A 52 -4.67 -0.36 8.67
N CYS A 53 -4.60 -0.75 7.41
CA CYS A 53 -3.45 -1.45 6.84
C CYS A 53 -2.14 -0.67 7.11
N SER A 54 -2.06 0.56 6.67
CA SER A 54 -0.89 1.43 6.84
C SER A 54 -0.60 1.75 8.32
N SER A 55 -1.64 1.86 9.17
CA SER A 55 -1.47 2.07 10.62
C SER A 55 -0.88 0.85 11.32
N ILE A 56 -1.30 -0.36 10.94
CA ILE A 56 -0.75 -1.60 11.47
C ILE A 56 0.72 -1.74 11.06
N ALA A 57 1.01 -1.50 9.78
CA ALA A 57 2.38 -1.52 9.26
C ALA A 57 3.29 -0.49 9.96
N LEU A 58 2.78 0.71 10.25
CA LEU A 58 3.49 1.70 11.06
C LEU A 58 3.82 1.16 12.45
N GLY A 59 2.84 0.59 13.15
CA GLY A 59 3.07 0.00 14.47
C GLY A 59 4.13 -1.10 14.46
N MET A 60 4.15 -1.95 13.43
CA MET A 60 5.18 -2.98 13.24
C MET A 60 6.55 -2.34 12.99
N SER A 61 6.64 -1.31 12.15
CA SER A 61 7.91 -0.63 11.84
C SER A 61 8.52 0.08 13.04
N LEU A 62 7.70 0.56 13.97
CA LEU A 62 8.16 1.19 15.21
C LEU A 62 8.65 0.18 16.26
N SER A 63 8.30 -1.09 16.11
CA SER A 63 8.65 -2.17 17.03
C SER A 63 9.75 -3.10 16.51
N SER A 64 10.27 -2.86 15.30
CA SER A 64 11.26 -3.71 14.63
C SER A 64 12.20 -2.86 13.77
N ASP A 65 13.43 -3.31 13.61
CA ASP A 65 14.39 -2.72 12.67
C ASP A 65 14.23 -3.28 11.24
N GLU A 66 13.38 -4.28 11.06
CA GLU A 66 13.12 -4.87 9.75
C GLU A 66 12.30 -3.95 8.86
N LYS A 67 12.55 -3.99 7.55
CA LYS A 67 11.72 -3.30 6.57
C LYS A 67 10.32 -3.90 6.57
N ILE A 68 9.30 -3.07 6.74
CA ILE A 68 7.88 -3.45 6.74
C ILE A 68 7.23 -2.91 5.48
N ILE A 69 6.44 -3.74 4.82
CA ILE A 69 5.70 -3.36 3.61
C ILE A 69 4.21 -3.31 3.92
N SER A 70 3.57 -2.18 3.61
CA SER A 70 2.11 -2.04 3.60
C SER A 70 1.61 -2.11 2.16
N LEU A 71 0.71 -3.04 1.86
CA LEU A 71 -0.03 -3.10 0.60
C LEU A 71 -1.46 -2.64 0.86
N ASP A 72 -1.70 -1.35 0.71
CA ASP A 72 -2.99 -0.73 0.96
C ASP A 72 -3.77 -0.49 -0.35
N GLY A 73 -4.98 -0.01 -0.27
CA GLY A 73 -5.80 0.42 -1.39
C GLY A 73 -6.24 1.87 -1.22
N ASP A 74 -6.54 2.55 -2.32
CA ASP A 74 -7.01 3.93 -2.34
C ASP A 74 -8.21 4.15 -1.40
N GLY A 75 -9.25 3.37 -1.55
CA GLY A 75 -10.45 3.46 -0.71
C GLY A 75 -10.20 3.15 0.76
N SER A 76 -9.23 2.31 1.07
CA SER A 76 -8.81 2.00 2.44
C SER A 76 -8.03 3.18 3.04
N LEU A 77 -7.01 3.66 2.35
CA LEU A 77 -6.22 4.80 2.83
C LEU A 77 -7.08 6.06 3.01
N LEU A 78 -8.02 6.31 2.09
CA LEU A 78 -8.98 7.43 2.18
C LEU A 78 -9.84 7.39 3.44
N MET A 79 -10.11 6.23 4.01
CA MET A 79 -10.84 6.13 5.29
C MET A 79 -10.03 6.62 6.49
N ASN A 80 -8.70 6.69 6.38
CA ASN A 80 -7.83 7.04 7.50
C ASN A 80 -6.58 7.83 7.05
N LEU A 81 -6.79 8.91 6.32
CA LEU A 81 -5.71 9.78 5.85
C LEU A 81 -4.82 10.34 6.98
N GLY A 82 -5.36 10.45 8.19
CA GLY A 82 -4.59 10.87 9.37
C GLY A 82 -3.38 9.99 9.68
N THR A 83 -3.38 8.73 9.22
CA THR A 83 -2.22 7.84 9.31
C THR A 83 -0.98 8.43 8.63
N LEU A 84 -1.13 9.12 7.50
CA LEU A 84 -0.02 9.75 6.78
C LEU A 84 0.68 10.82 7.63
N ALA A 85 -0.09 11.66 8.34
CA ALA A 85 0.47 12.64 9.27
C ALA A 85 1.19 11.97 10.44
N THR A 86 0.69 10.83 10.92
CA THR A 86 1.35 10.05 11.98
C THR A 86 2.66 9.42 11.46
N ILE A 87 2.65 8.85 10.26
CA ILE A 87 3.85 8.31 9.60
C ILE A 87 4.93 9.40 9.47
N ASN A 88 4.54 10.59 9.02
CA ASN A 88 5.49 11.70 8.93
C ASN A 88 6.07 12.07 10.30
N ARG A 89 5.25 12.18 11.34
CA ARG A 89 5.69 12.52 12.71
C ARG A 89 6.67 11.50 13.26
N GLU A 90 6.35 10.21 13.14
CA GLU A 90 7.18 9.11 13.65
C GLU A 90 8.41 8.86 12.77
N ASN A 91 8.34 9.21 11.50
CA ASN A 91 9.40 9.14 10.49
C ASN A 91 10.17 7.81 10.47
N PRO A 92 9.48 6.65 10.40
CA PRO A 92 10.12 5.36 10.36
C PRO A 92 10.98 5.23 9.09
N LYS A 93 12.20 4.69 9.25
CA LYS A 93 13.14 4.53 8.11
C LYS A 93 12.98 3.18 7.39
N ASN A 94 12.16 2.33 7.94
CA ASN A 94 11.97 0.93 7.55
C ASN A 94 10.52 0.62 7.12
N LEU A 95 9.70 1.63 6.81
CA LEU A 95 8.33 1.45 6.33
C LEU A 95 8.22 1.86 4.86
N ILE A 96 7.63 0.98 4.05
CA ILE A 96 7.17 1.30 2.69
C ILE A 96 5.65 1.14 2.66
N VAL A 97 4.94 2.17 2.23
CA VAL A 97 3.50 2.12 1.99
C VAL A 97 3.25 2.17 0.49
N LEU A 98 2.71 1.09 -0.05
CA LEU A 98 2.25 0.98 -1.43
C LEU A 98 0.74 1.03 -1.45
N VAL A 99 0.18 1.89 -2.28
CA VAL A 99 -1.25 2.08 -2.42
C VAL A 99 -1.67 1.71 -3.83
N TYR A 100 -2.46 0.65 -3.95
CA TYR A 100 -3.09 0.30 -5.22
C TYR A 100 -4.30 1.21 -5.44
N ASP A 101 -4.19 2.10 -6.41
CA ASP A 101 -5.27 3.00 -6.79
C ASP A 101 -6.01 2.48 -8.03
N ASN A 102 -7.22 2.01 -7.81
CA ASN A 102 -8.12 1.57 -8.89
C ASN A 102 -9.37 2.45 -9.00
N GLU A 103 -9.37 3.58 -8.26
CA GLU A 103 -10.44 4.60 -8.25
C GLU A 103 -11.82 4.05 -7.81
N MET A 104 -11.87 2.91 -7.12
CA MET A 104 -13.15 2.31 -6.74
C MET A 104 -13.07 1.41 -5.51
N TRP A 105 -14.17 1.33 -4.77
CA TRP A 105 -14.43 0.28 -3.79
C TRP A 105 -14.93 -0.99 -4.50
N GLY A 106 -13.99 -1.74 -5.09
CA GLY A 106 -14.28 -2.83 -6.02
C GLY A 106 -15.13 -3.95 -5.42
N GLN A 107 -14.93 -4.26 -4.13
CA GLN A 107 -15.57 -5.43 -3.48
C GLN A 107 -17.00 -5.17 -3.06
N THR A 108 -17.39 -3.94 -2.79
CA THR A 108 -18.71 -3.61 -2.22
C THR A 108 -19.75 -3.17 -3.25
N GLY A 109 -19.36 -2.88 -4.48
CA GLY A 109 -20.30 -2.46 -5.51
C GLY A 109 -19.70 -1.53 -6.55
N ARG A 110 -18.38 -1.41 -6.59
CA ARG A 110 -17.63 -0.57 -7.54
C ARG A 110 -17.99 0.91 -7.48
N GLN A 111 -18.34 1.40 -6.30
CA GLN A 111 -18.53 2.83 -6.09
C GLN A 111 -17.18 3.54 -6.34
N ALA A 112 -17.25 4.70 -6.98
CA ALA A 112 -16.09 5.54 -7.22
C ALA A 112 -15.49 6.04 -5.90
N THR A 113 -14.17 5.92 -5.75
CA THR A 113 -13.44 6.58 -4.66
C THR A 113 -13.15 8.03 -5.00
N HIS A 114 -12.62 8.80 -4.05
CA HIS A 114 -12.32 10.21 -4.27
C HIS A 114 -11.14 10.43 -5.22
N THR A 115 -10.28 9.42 -5.44
CA THR A 115 -9.21 9.49 -6.44
C THR A 115 -9.75 9.62 -7.86
N SER A 116 -10.91 9.01 -8.14
CA SER A 116 -11.62 9.16 -9.42
C SER A 116 -12.10 10.58 -9.71
N THR A 117 -12.13 11.46 -8.71
CA THR A 117 -12.65 12.83 -8.83
C THR A 117 -11.60 13.90 -8.48
N GLY A 118 -10.33 13.51 -8.44
CA GLY A 118 -9.22 14.45 -8.34
C GLY A 118 -8.48 14.50 -7.01
N THR A 119 -8.68 13.54 -6.11
CA THR A 119 -7.81 13.40 -4.94
C THR A 119 -6.54 12.67 -5.35
N GLU A 120 -5.41 13.38 -5.36
CA GLU A 120 -4.09 12.82 -5.66
C GLU A 120 -3.40 12.37 -4.36
N LEU A 121 -3.30 11.05 -4.14
CA LEU A 121 -2.78 10.50 -2.88
C LEU A 121 -1.31 10.83 -2.65
N VAL A 122 -0.52 10.99 -3.70
CA VAL A 122 0.87 11.46 -3.61
C VAL A 122 0.92 12.88 -3.06
N GLU A 123 0.08 13.79 -3.57
CA GLU A 123 0.00 15.17 -3.09
C GLU A 123 -0.51 15.23 -1.64
N VAL A 124 -1.47 14.37 -1.28
CA VAL A 124 -1.95 14.26 0.11
C VAL A 124 -0.82 13.82 1.05
N ALA A 125 -0.03 12.82 0.65
CA ALA A 125 1.11 12.36 1.44
C ALA A 125 2.19 13.47 1.59
N GLN A 126 2.50 14.19 0.50
CA GLN A 126 3.40 15.35 0.53
C GLN A 126 2.85 16.46 1.42
N GLY A 127 1.55 16.75 1.34
CA GLY A 127 0.88 17.72 2.22
C GLY A 127 0.93 17.34 3.70
N CYS A 128 1.04 16.04 4.02
CA CYS A 128 1.31 15.55 5.37
C CYS A 128 2.78 15.63 5.77
N GLY A 129 3.69 16.05 4.88
CA GLY A 129 5.12 16.21 5.12
C GLY A 129 5.98 15.00 4.75
N ILE A 130 5.41 13.97 4.10
CA ILE A 130 6.17 12.81 3.62
C ILE A 130 6.91 13.23 2.34
N GLU A 131 8.24 13.34 2.41
CA GLU A 131 9.06 13.80 1.28
C GLU A 131 9.27 12.73 0.21
N LYS A 132 9.38 11.45 0.63
CA LYS A 132 9.64 10.34 -0.29
C LYS A 132 8.32 9.75 -0.76
N THR A 133 7.78 10.30 -1.82
CA THR A 133 6.54 9.86 -2.45
C THR A 133 6.74 9.75 -3.96
N GLU A 134 6.15 8.73 -4.57
CA GLU A 134 6.28 8.49 -6.01
C GLU A 134 4.96 7.94 -6.57
N LEU A 135 4.53 8.44 -7.73
CA LEU A 135 3.48 7.84 -8.52
C LEU A 135 4.11 6.85 -9.49
N VAL A 136 3.64 5.61 -9.44
CA VAL A 136 4.15 4.52 -10.27
C VAL A 136 3.01 3.98 -11.13
N ASP A 137 3.20 3.94 -12.44
CA ASP A 137 2.17 3.51 -13.38
C ASP A 137 2.64 2.43 -14.37
N ASP A 138 3.84 1.88 -14.17
CA ASP A 138 4.36 0.72 -14.88
C ASP A 138 5.23 -0.17 -13.97
N LEU A 139 5.52 -1.41 -14.40
CA LEU A 139 6.29 -2.37 -13.63
C LEU A 139 7.79 -2.03 -13.56
N GLU A 140 8.33 -1.32 -14.53
CA GLU A 140 9.74 -0.92 -14.54
C GLU A 140 9.98 0.13 -13.45
N SER A 141 9.18 1.20 -13.43
CA SER A 141 9.20 2.22 -12.38
C SER A 141 8.97 1.63 -10.99
N LEU A 142 8.04 0.67 -10.86
CA LEU A 142 7.81 -0.04 -9.60
C LEU A 142 9.07 -0.80 -9.16
N SER A 143 9.76 -1.47 -10.08
CA SER A 143 11.02 -2.17 -9.77
C SER A 143 12.08 -1.21 -9.25
N GLU A 144 12.23 -0.05 -9.86
CA GLU A 144 13.22 0.97 -9.48
C GLU A 144 13.00 1.52 -8.07
N VAL A 145 11.74 1.61 -7.61
CA VAL A 145 11.42 2.05 -6.24
C VAL A 145 12.04 1.14 -5.18
N PHE A 146 12.12 -0.15 -5.45
CA PHE A 146 12.70 -1.13 -4.53
C PHE A 146 14.23 -1.20 -4.60
N ASP A 147 14.84 -0.70 -5.67
CA ASP A 147 16.30 -0.70 -5.87
C ASP A 147 16.96 0.56 -5.24
N LYS A 148 16.16 1.54 -4.78
CA LYS A 148 16.57 2.77 -4.06
C LYS A 148 16.62 2.56 -2.54
#